data_10ce570dd9d296678ec7291718e195ef
#
_entry.id   10ce570dd9d296678ec7291718e195ef
#
_cell.length_a   1.000
_cell.length_b   1.000
_cell.length_c   1.000
_cell.angle_alpha   90.00
_cell.angle_beta   90.00
_cell.angle_gamma   90.00
#
_symmetry.space_group_name_H-M   'P 1'
#
loop_
_entity.id
_entity.type
_entity.pdbx_description
1 polymer ?
#
loop_
_entity_poly.entity_id
_entity_poly.type
_entity_poly.pdbx_seq_one_letter_code
_entity_poly.pdbx_strand_id
1 'polypeptide(L)'
;MAKGKTALVIVESPAKARTIEKYLGEDFKVVASMGHLRDLPKSTMGVDIENGFTPKYIPVKGKEDIIAELKKRAKSASMVYLATDPDREGEAIAWHLKELLELPDDKACRVTFNEITKKVVTESIKAPRDIDIDLVDAQQARRILDRIVGYELSPLLWKKI
;
A
#
# COMPACT_ATOMS: atom_id res chain seq x y z
N MET A 1 -22.21 18.66 -13.33
CA MET A 1 -21.75 18.49 -12.27
C MET A 1 -21.38 17.17 -11.99
N ALA A 2 -20.36 17.04 -11.88
CA ALA A 2 -19.86 15.80 -11.73
C ALA A 2 -20.17 15.22 -10.44
N LYS A 3 -21.42 15.31 -10.12
CA LYS A 3 -21.82 14.79 -8.99
C LYS A 3 -21.41 13.45 -8.80
N GLY A 4 -21.13 12.75 -9.70
CA GLY A 4 -20.94 11.40 -9.53
C GLY A 4 -19.62 10.91 -9.03
N LYS A 5 -18.60 11.69 -9.07
CA LYS A 5 -17.30 11.14 -8.68
C LYS A 5 -17.00 11.37 -7.21
N THR A 6 -16.90 10.27 -6.48
CA THR A 6 -16.55 10.26 -5.07
C THR A 6 -15.06 9.98 -4.96
N ALA A 7 -14.39 10.58 -3.98
CA ALA A 7 -13.00 10.27 -3.71
C ALA A 7 -12.89 8.90 -3.03
N LEU A 8 -11.82 8.18 -3.31
CA LEU A 8 -11.58 6.87 -2.71
C LEU A 8 -10.47 6.99 -1.67
N VAL A 9 -10.69 6.40 -0.51
CA VAL A 9 -9.68 6.34 0.56
C VAL A 9 -9.37 4.87 0.81
N ILE A 10 -8.11 4.49 0.73
CA ILE A 10 -7.69 3.12 0.95
C ILE A 10 -6.90 3.03 2.25
N VAL A 11 -7.38 2.19 3.17
CA VAL A 11 -6.72 1.92 4.44
C VAL A 11 -6.37 0.44 4.53
N GLU A 12 -5.68 0.02 5.60
CA GLU A 12 -5.24 -1.35 5.72
C GLU A 12 -6.28 -2.33 6.24
N SER A 13 -7.16 -1.89 7.12
CA SER A 13 -8.11 -2.81 7.76
C SER A 13 -9.56 -2.37 7.64
N PRO A 14 -10.51 -3.33 7.63
CA PRO A 14 -11.93 -2.99 7.55
C PRO A 14 -12.43 -2.18 8.74
N ALA A 15 -11.87 -2.42 9.93
CA ALA A 15 -12.28 -1.68 11.14
C ALA A 15 -11.95 -0.20 10.99
N LYS A 16 -10.74 0.12 10.52
CA LYS A 16 -10.34 1.51 10.28
C LYS A 16 -11.17 2.13 9.18
N ALA A 17 -11.47 1.35 8.13
CA ALA A 17 -12.28 1.85 7.01
C ALA A 17 -13.66 2.31 7.48
N ARG A 18 -14.31 1.52 8.30
CA ARG A 18 -15.65 1.88 8.82
C ARG A 18 -15.63 3.15 9.65
N THR A 19 -14.64 3.28 10.53
CA THR A 19 -14.52 4.44 11.41
C THR A 19 -14.23 5.71 10.61
N ILE A 20 -13.29 5.62 9.67
CA ILE A 20 -12.91 6.78 8.85
C ILE A 20 -14.06 7.22 7.95
N GLU A 21 -14.77 6.26 7.36
CA GLU A 21 -15.90 6.58 6.49
C GLU A 21 -16.99 7.36 7.24
N LYS A 22 -17.22 6.99 8.49
CA LYS A 22 -18.16 7.70 9.32
C LYS A 22 -17.76 9.16 9.51
N TYR A 23 -16.46 9.42 9.67
CA TYR A 23 -15.97 10.76 9.90
C TYR A 23 -15.93 11.63 8.62
N LEU A 24 -15.70 11.02 7.48
CA LEU A 24 -15.55 11.74 6.22
C LEU A 24 -16.88 12.02 5.49
N GLY A 25 -17.89 11.19 5.72
CA GLY A 25 -19.20 11.40 5.10
C GLY A 25 -19.33 10.88 3.67
N GLU A 26 -20.33 11.35 2.96
CA GLU A 26 -20.70 10.81 1.65
C GLU A 26 -19.78 11.12 0.49
N ASP A 27 -18.96 12.14 0.60
CA ASP A 27 -18.06 12.53 -0.49
C ASP A 27 -16.86 11.58 -0.62
N PHE A 28 -16.71 10.68 0.32
CA PHE A 28 -15.60 9.75 0.35
C PHE A 28 -16.07 8.31 0.49
N LYS A 29 -15.49 7.43 -0.29
CA LYS A 29 -15.70 6.00 -0.12
C LYS A 29 -14.42 5.43 0.48
N VAL A 30 -14.52 4.75 1.62
CA VAL A 30 -13.35 4.18 2.29
C VAL A 30 -13.37 2.66 2.16
N VAL A 31 -12.28 2.09 1.69
CA VAL A 31 -12.15 0.65 1.51
C VAL A 31 -10.87 0.15 2.16
N ALA A 32 -10.82 -1.13 2.43
CA ALA A 32 -9.65 -1.75 3.04
C ALA A 32 -8.87 -2.58 2.02
N SER A 33 -7.54 -2.49 2.08
CA SER A 33 -6.68 -3.31 1.24
C SER A 33 -6.45 -4.67 1.84
N MET A 34 -6.78 -4.85 3.11
CA MET A 34 -6.53 -6.09 3.85
C MET A 34 -5.03 -6.38 3.96
N GLY A 35 -4.24 -5.35 4.16
CA GLY A 35 -2.78 -5.46 4.30
C GLY A 35 -2.06 -5.34 2.97
N HIS A 36 -0.98 -6.08 2.81
CA HIS A 36 -0.19 -6.06 1.58
C HIS A 36 -0.90 -6.79 0.45
N LEU A 37 -0.88 -6.20 -0.75
CA LEU A 37 -1.46 -6.82 -1.94
C LEU A 37 -0.39 -7.24 -2.94
N ARG A 38 0.85 -6.84 -2.75
CA ARG A 38 1.97 -7.17 -3.63
C ARG A 38 3.21 -7.42 -2.78
N ASP A 39 3.97 -8.43 -3.12
CA ASP A 39 5.18 -8.79 -2.37
C ASP A 39 6.12 -9.60 -3.26
N LEU A 40 7.28 -9.95 -2.72
CA LEU A 40 8.22 -10.84 -3.39
C LEU A 40 7.64 -12.26 -3.45
N PRO A 41 7.93 -13.03 -4.51
CA PRO A 41 7.44 -14.40 -4.59
C PRO A 41 7.92 -15.24 -3.42
N LYS A 42 7.08 -16.14 -2.93
CA LYS A 42 7.44 -16.99 -1.80
C LYS A 42 8.32 -18.17 -2.21
N SER A 43 8.14 -18.66 -3.42
CA SER A 43 8.84 -19.86 -3.89
C SER A 43 10.21 -19.61 -4.56
N THR A 44 10.57 -18.37 -4.77
CA THR A 44 11.84 -18.01 -5.42
C THR A 44 12.51 -16.88 -4.65
N MET A 45 13.76 -16.57 -4.99
CA MET A 45 14.48 -15.45 -4.40
C MET A 45 13.71 -14.15 -4.65
N GLY A 46 13.18 -13.96 -5.86
CA GLY A 46 12.43 -12.77 -6.21
C GLY A 46 13.26 -11.50 -6.35
N VAL A 47 14.58 -11.62 -6.26
CA VAL A 47 15.50 -10.48 -6.40
C VAL A 47 16.56 -10.86 -7.42
N ASP A 48 16.77 -9.98 -8.40
CA ASP A 48 17.76 -10.24 -9.46
C ASP A 48 19.12 -9.72 -8.99
N ILE A 49 19.92 -10.59 -8.44
CA ILE A 49 21.23 -10.25 -7.89
C ILE A 49 22.19 -9.78 -8.97
N GLU A 50 22.11 -10.36 -10.15
CA GLU A 50 22.99 -10.01 -11.27
C GLU A 50 22.70 -8.64 -11.87
N ASN A 51 21.48 -8.18 -11.76
CA ASN A 51 21.06 -6.90 -12.31
C ASN A 51 20.75 -5.84 -11.25
N GLY A 52 21.62 -5.75 -10.23
CA GLY A 52 21.49 -4.69 -9.24
C GLY A 52 20.48 -4.91 -8.14
N PHE A 53 20.19 -6.16 -7.83
CA PHE A 53 19.24 -6.54 -6.79
C PHE A 53 17.83 -6.03 -7.04
N THR A 54 17.40 -6.01 -8.30
CA THR A 54 16.06 -5.58 -8.67
C THR A 54 15.01 -6.57 -8.14
N PRO A 55 14.06 -6.11 -7.32
CA PRO A 55 13.02 -7.00 -6.81
C PRO A 55 11.94 -7.25 -7.85
N LYS A 56 11.39 -8.46 -7.84
CA LYS A 56 10.28 -8.82 -8.72
C LYS A 56 9.05 -8.98 -7.86
N TYR A 57 8.29 -7.91 -7.73
CA TYR A 57 7.06 -7.93 -6.95
C TYR A 57 5.92 -8.53 -7.75
N ILE A 58 5.14 -9.37 -7.11
CA ILE A 58 3.95 -9.98 -7.70
C ILE A 58 2.75 -9.74 -6.80
N PRO A 59 1.53 -9.79 -7.33
CA PRO A 59 0.33 -9.72 -6.48
C PRO A 59 0.31 -10.87 -5.48
N VAL A 60 -0.12 -10.61 -4.27
CA VAL A 60 -0.23 -11.64 -3.24
C VAL A 60 -1.34 -12.61 -3.62
N LYS A 61 -1.01 -13.91 -3.57
CA LYS A 61 -1.96 -14.95 -3.92
C LYS A 61 -3.17 -14.91 -2.99
N GLY A 62 -4.35 -15.08 -3.56
CA GLY A 62 -5.58 -15.04 -2.78
C GLY A 62 -6.19 -13.65 -2.65
N LYS A 63 -5.56 -12.64 -3.22
CA LYS A 63 -6.04 -11.26 -3.12
C LYS A 63 -6.55 -10.72 -4.46
N GLU A 64 -6.69 -11.57 -5.46
CA GLU A 64 -7.09 -11.14 -6.80
C GLU A 64 -8.43 -10.40 -6.83
N ASP A 65 -9.40 -10.86 -6.05
CA ASP A 65 -10.71 -10.22 -5.99
C ASP A 65 -10.64 -8.82 -5.39
N ILE A 66 -9.82 -8.66 -4.34
CA ILE A 66 -9.63 -7.37 -3.68
C ILE A 66 -8.95 -6.41 -4.65
N ILE A 67 -7.93 -6.87 -5.36
CA ILE A 67 -7.20 -6.06 -6.33
C ILE A 67 -8.13 -5.59 -7.44
N ALA A 68 -8.95 -6.51 -7.98
CA ALA A 68 -9.89 -6.16 -9.06
C ALA A 68 -10.90 -5.12 -8.60
N GLU A 69 -11.43 -5.27 -7.39
CA GLU A 69 -12.39 -4.34 -6.83
C GLU A 69 -11.75 -2.95 -6.62
N LEU A 70 -10.53 -2.92 -6.11
CA LEU A 70 -9.82 -1.67 -5.90
C LEU A 70 -9.52 -0.96 -7.22
N LYS A 71 -9.13 -1.71 -8.25
CA LYS A 71 -8.89 -1.13 -9.58
C LYS A 71 -10.16 -0.50 -10.14
N LYS A 72 -11.28 -1.20 -9.99
CA LYS A 72 -12.57 -0.71 -10.48
C LYS A 72 -12.96 0.59 -9.76
N ARG A 73 -12.84 0.61 -8.44
CA ARG A 73 -13.18 1.79 -7.66
C ARG A 73 -12.23 2.96 -7.94
N ALA A 74 -10.96 2.67 -8.13
CA ALA A 74 -9.97 3.70 -8.43
C ALA A 74 -10.25 4.38 -9.78
N LYS A 75 -10.69 3.62 -10.76
CA LYS A 75 -11.03 4.19 -12.08
C LYS A 75 -12.19 5.16 -12.01
N SER A 76 -13.17 4.88 -11.18
CA SER A 76 -14.34 5.74 -11.05
C SER A 76 -14.18 6.86 -10.03
N ALA A 77 -13.11 6.86 -9.25
CA ALA A 77 -12.90 7.88 -8.24
C ALA A 77 -12.32 9.16 -8.81
N SER A 78 -12.64 10.29 -8.18
CA SER A 78 -12.07 11.57 -8.57
C SER A 78 -10.62 11.69 -8.11
N MET A 79 -10.32 11.12 -6.94
CA MET A 79 -8.99 11.13 -6.35
C MET A 79 -8.86 9.89 -5.46
N VAL A 80 -7.67 9.34 -5.36
CA VAL A 80 -7.40 8.20 -4.49
C VAL A 80 -6.44 8.64 -3.40
N TYR A 81 -6.91 8.55 -2.15
CA TYR A 81 -6.09 8.86 -0.97
C TYR A 81 -5.56 7.55 -0.40
N LEU A 82 -4.24 7.43 -0.34
CA LEU A 82 -3.59 6.24 0.21
C LEU A 82 -3.32 6.52 1.69
N ALA A 83 -4.19 6.00 2.54
CA ALA A 83 -4.23 6.33 3.96
C ALA A 83 -3.80 5.19 4.87
N THR A 84 -2.78 4.47 4.46
CA THR A 84 -2.17 3.41 5.27
C THR A 84 -1.40 4.03 6.44
N ASP A 85 -0.95 3.19 7.38
CA ASP A 85 -0.33 3.67 8.62
C ASP A 85 0.88 4.59 8.39
N PRO A 86 1.16 5.51 9.32
CA PRO A 86 2.24 6.48 9.16
C PRO A 86 3.62 5.94 9.56
N ASP A 87 3.97 4.76 9.09
CA ASP A 87 5.28 4.16 9.31
C ASP A 87 5.87 3.69 7.97
N ARG A 88 7.08 3.14 8.00
CA ARG A 88 7.75 2.68 6.78
C ARG A 88 6.94 1.62 6.04
N GLU A 89 6.35 0.70 6.80
CA GLU A 89 5.55 -0.35 6.20
C GLU A 89 4.30 0.21 5.55
N GLY A 90 3.61 1.12 6.23
CA GLY A 90 2.44 1.80 5.65
C GLY A 90 2.79 2.59 4.41
N GLU A 91 3.96 3.24 4.41
CA GLU A 91 4.41 3.98 3.24
C GLU A 91 4.68 3.03 2.06
N ALA A 92 5.29 1.88 2.34
CA ALA A 92 5.53 0.87 1.31
C ALA A 92 4.23 0.28 0.76
N ILE A 93 3.26 0.03 1.63
CA ILE A 93 1.95 -0.45 1.20
C ILE A 93 1.29 0.56 0.26
N ALA A 94 1.37 1.84 0.61
CA ALA A 94 0.82 2.91 -0.24
C ALA A 94 1.48 2.93 -1.62
N TRP A 95 2.80 2.79 -1.65
CA TRP A 95 3.55 2.75 -2.90
C TRP A 95 3.16 1.52 -3.75
N HIS A 96 3.05 0.35 -3.12
CA HIS A 96 2.63 -0.86 -3.83
C HIS A 96 1.21 -0.71 -4.39
N LEU A 97 0.31 -0.08 -3.64
CA LEU A 97 -1.04 0.18 -4.12
C LEU A 97 -1.05 1.11 -5.33
N LYS A 98 -0.25 2.16 -5.28
CA LYS A 98 -0.16 3.10 -6.39
C LYS A 98 0.34 2.40 -7.66
N GLU A 99 1.38 1.57 -7.52
CA GLU A 99 1.93 0.81 -8.63
C GLU A 99 0.95 -0.24 -9.16
N LEU A 100 0.38 -1.01 -8.26
CA LEU A 100 -0.53 -2.09 -8.60
C LEU A 100 -1.81 -1.61 -9.27
N LEU A 101 -2.35 -0.50 -8.80
CA LEU A 101 -3.56 0.09 -9.35
C LEU A 101 -3.29 1.04 -10.53
N GLU A 102 -2.02 1.18 -10.88
CA GLU A 102 -1.59 2.03 -12.00
C GLU A 102 -2.15 3.45 -11.90
N LEU A 103 -2.04 4.04 -10.69
CA LEU A 103 -2.56 5.38 -10.44
C LEU A 103 -1.58 6.45 -10.94
N PRO A 104 -2.07 7.42 -11.73
CA PRO A 104 -1.20 8.54 -12.14
C PRO A 104 -0.92 9.46 -10.96
N ASP A 105 0.18 10.19 -11.04
CA ASP A 105 0.61 11.08 -9.95
C ASP A 105 -0.43 12.14 -9.59
N ASP A 106 -1.20 12.61 -10.55
CA ASP A 106 -2.21 13.63 -10.32
C ASP A 106 -3.52 13.07 -9.76
N LYS A 107 -3.62 11.76 -9.64
CA LYS A 107 -4.84 11.13 -9.12
C LYS A 107 -4.60 10.43 -7.78
N ALA A 108 -3.37 10.26 -7.36
CA ALA A 108 -3.04 9.57 -6.12
C ALA A 108 -2.28 10.48 -5.17
N CYS A 109 -2.62 10.41 -3.90
CA CYS A 109 -1.88 11.16 -2.87
C CYS A 109 -1.85 10.36 -1.58
N ARG A 110 -0.93 10.72 -0.70
CA ARG A 110 -0.72 10.05 0.57
C ARG A 110 -1.31 10.89 1.70
N VAL A 111 -1.99 10.22 2.61
CA VAL A 111 -2.54 10.86 3.81
C VAL A 111 -2.19 9.97 4.99
N THR A 112 -1.78 10.56 6.10
CA THR A 112 -1.48 9.82 7.32
C THR A 112 -2.32 10.37 8.47
N PHE A 113 -2.86 9.45 9.28
CA PHE A 113 -3.63 9.81 10.44
C PHE A 113 -2.86 9.36 11.68
N ASN A 114 -2.34 10.32 12.45
CA ASN A 114 -1.61 10.00 13.66
C ASN A 114 -2.52 9.39 14.72
N GLU A 115 -3.81 9.69 14.64
CA GLU A 115 -4.82 9.04 15.47
C GLU A 115 -6.14 9.05 14.68
N ILE A 116 -7.02 8.12 15.01
CA ILE A 116 -8.29 7.99 14.30
C ILE A 116 -9.39 8.70 15.06
N THR A 117 -9.40 10.03 14.99
CA THR A 117 -10.44 10.86 15.55
C THR A 117 -11.04 11.70 14.43
N LYS A 118 -12.25 12.17 14.61
CA LYS A 118 -12.93 12.98 13.59
C LYS A 118 -12.11 14.20 13.20
N LYS A 119 -11.56 14.89 14.19
CA LYS A 119 -10.77 16.09 13.95
C LYS A 119 -9.51 15.78 13.11
N VAL A 120 -8.72 14.80 13.54
CA VAL A 120 -7.47 14.46 12.85
C VAL A 120 -7.75 13.95 11.44
N VAL A 121 -8.75 13.07 11.27
CA VAL A 121 -9.10 12.53 9.97
C VAL A 121 -9.54 13.62 9.01
N THR A 122 -10.44 14.50 9.44
CA THR A 122 -10.95 15.55 8.55
C THR A 122 -9.89 16.60 8.22
N GLU A 123 -9.00 16.90 9.15
CA GLU A 123 -7.91 17.84 8.88
C GLU A 123 -6.84 17.23 7.97
N SER A 124 -6.48 15.97 8.20
CA SER A 124 -5.45 15.31 7.43
C SER A 124 -5.84 15.12 5.96
N ILE A 125 -7.12 14.83 5.71
CA ILE A 125 -7.59 14.62 4.35
C ILE A 125 -7.49 15.90 3.51
N LYS A 126 -7.45 17.05 4.17
CA LYS A 126 -7.34 18.33 3.49
C LYS A 126 -5.89 18.72 3.20
N ALA A 127 -4.94 17.98 3.75
CA ALA A 127 -3.51 18.26 3.58
C ALA A 127 -2.76 17.01 3.10
N PRO A 128 -3.10 16.51 1.90
CA PRO A 128 -2.41 15.34 1.35
C PRO A 128 -0.98 15.67 0.93
N ARG A 129 -0.15 14.64 0.85
CA ARG A 129 1.22 14.80 0.38
C ARG A 129 1.56 13.68 -0.61
N ASP A 130 2.74 13.71 -1.17
CA ASP A 130 3.20 12.65 -2.04
C ASP A 130 3.75 11.49 -1.19
N ILE A 131 3.88 10.33 -1.79
CA ILE A 131 4.49 9.19 -1.12
C ILE A 131 5.95 9.52 -0.85
N ASP A 132 6.40 9.24 0.38
CA ASP A 132 7.79 9.45 0.77
C ASP A 132 8.65 8.32 0.22
N ILE A 133 9.28 8.57 -0.89
CA ILE A 133 10.09 7.56 -1.60
C ILE A 133 11.28 7.11 -0.75
N ASP A 134 11.83 7.97 0.07
CA ASP A 134 12.94 7.58 0.95
C ASP A 134 12.52 6.50 1.94
N LEU A 135 11.32 6.63 2.50
CA LEU A 135 10.79 5.59 3.40
C LEU A 135 10.48 4.30 2.64
N VAL A 136 9.97 4.42 1.42
CA VAL A 136 9.69 3.26 0.57
C VAL A 136 11.00 2.52 0.25
N ASP A 137 12.02 3.27 -0.16
CA ASP A 137 13.31 2.70 -0.51
C ASP A 137 13.96 2.01 0.70
N ALA A 138 13.85 2.61 1.89
CA ALA A 138 14.37 2.02 3.11
C ALA A 138 13.67 0.67 3.41
N GLN A 139 12.36 0.62 3.24
CA GLN A 139 11.60 -0.61 3.48
C GLN A 139 11.92 -1.67 2.42
N GLN A 140 12.06 -1.27 1.17
CA GLN A 140 12.43 -2.19 0.09
C GLN A 140 13.83 -2.74 0.30
N ALA A 141 14.79 -1.89 0.66
CA ALA A 141 16.16 -2.31 0.91
C ALA A 141 16.20 -3.35 2.03
N ARG A 142 15.47 -3.13 3.10
CA ARG A 142 15.38 -4.07 4.20
C ARG A 142 14.74 -5.37 3.77
N ARG A 143 13.65 -5.30 3.02
CA ARG A 143 12.93 -6.49 2.52
C ARG A 143 13.83 -7.32 1.61
N ILE A 144 14.57 -6.65 0.73
CA ILE A 144 15.50 -7.31 -0.18
C ILE A 144 16.63 -7.98 0.60
N LEU A 145 17.20 -7.26 1.56
CA LEU A 145 18.28 -7.80 2.39
C LEU A 145 17.82 -9.02 3.17
N ASP A 146 16.66 -8.94 3.82
CA ASP A 146 16.09 -10.06 4.57
C ASP A 146 15.87 -11.27 3.66
N ARG A 147 15.42 -11.05 2.43
CA ARG A 147 15.18 -12.12 1.48
C ARG A 147 16.50 -12.78 1.06
N ILE A 148 17.52 -11.98 0.76
CA ILE A 148 18.83 -12.50 0.36
C ILE A 148 19.47 -13.27 1.50
N VAL A 149 19.49 -12.69 2.70
CA VAL A 149 20.08 -13.34 3.88
C VAL A 149 19.35 -14.64 4.20
N GLY A 150 18.02 -14.61 4.21
CA GLY A 150 17.23 -15.81 4.48
C GLY A 150 17.45 -16.91 3.44
N TYR A 151 17.58 -16.55 2.17
CA TYR A 151 17.75 -17.50 1.10
C TYR A 151 19.17 -18.10 1.08
N GLU A 152 20.18 -17.25 1.32
CA GLU A 152 21.57 -17.69 1.30
C GLU A 152 22.00 -18.44 2.57
N LEU A 153 21.52 -18.01 3.73
CA LEU A 153 21.92 -18.65 4.99
C LEU A 153 21.12 -19.88 5.36
N SER A 154 19.90 -19.99 4.90
CA SER A 154 19.04 -21.12 5.21
C SER A 154 19.68 -22.49 4.93
N PRO A 155 20.29 -22.72 3.78
CA PRO A 155 20.97 -24.01 3.53
C PRO A 155 22.12 -24.28 4.49
N LEU A 156 22.84 -23.23 4.88
CA LEU A 156 23.97 -23.39 5.82
C LEU A 156 23.48 -23.78 7.22
N LEU A 157 22.38 -23.18 7.66
CA LEU A 157 21.80 -23.51 8.94
C LEU A 157 21.30 -24.95 8.97
N TRP A 158 20.69 -25.41 7.88
CA TRP A 158 20.23 -26.77 7.80
C TRP A 158 21.37 -27.77 7.81
N LYS A 159 22.49 -27.44 7.16
CA LYS A 159 23.64 -28.32 7.13
C LYS A 159 24.33 -28.48 8.48
N LYS A 160 24.19 -27.49 9.34
CA LYS A 160 24.83 -27.56 10.65
C LYS A 160 23.99 -28.26 11.70
N ILE A 161 22.78 -28.52 11.41
CA ILE A 161 21.87 -29.25 12.27
C ILE A 161 21.85 -30.71 11.93
#